data_8b678a648bbe37ad27cc6d3abbd69f0e
#
_entry.id   8b678a648bbe37ad27cc6d3abbd69f0e
#
_cell.length_a   1.000
_cell.length_b   1.000
_cell.length_c   1.000
_cell.angle_alpha   90.00
_cell.angle_beta   90.00
_cell.angle_gamma   90.00
#
_symmetry.space_group_name_H-M   'P 1'
#
loop_
_entity.id
_entity.type
_entity.pdbx_description
1 polymer ?
#
loop_
_entity_poly.entity_id
_entity_poly.type
_entity_poly.pdbx_seq_one_letter_code
_entity_poly.pdbx_strand_id
1 'polypeptide(L)'
;MEGFVNRFIRYVKKNTRSDASKAGVVIPSTASQMEFLEELYKELKEIGLEDVKINKNNAFLTATVPANTDNAPVIGFISHVDTADFNAENISPQIHENYDGGDIALGNSGFVLSPKEFPNLKNYIGQTLITTDGTTLLGADDKAGVCEIVSAMEYLINNPQIKHGKLRIAFG
;
A
#
# COMPACT_ATOMS: atom_id res chain seq x y z
N MET A 1 -15.64 8.86 1.14
CA MET A 1 -14.25 8.54 0.71
C MET A 1 -13.34 8.61 1.93
N GLU A 2 -12.62 7.55 2.21
CA GLU A 2 -11.58 7.55 3.25
C GLU A 2 -10.41 8.46 2.83
N GLY A 3 -9.83 9.20 3.78
CA GLY A 3 -8.65 10.01 3.49
C GLY A 3 -7.43 9.11 3.18
N PHE A 4 -6.59 9.51 2.21
CA PHE A 4 -5.41 8.77 1.76
C PHE A 4 -4.51 8.31 2.91
N VAL A 5 -4.17 9.22 3.83
CA VAL A 5 -3.31 8.91 4.99
C VAL A 5 -3.94 7.85 5.90
N ASN A 6 -5.25 7.95 6.16
CA ASN A 6 -5.95 6.98 7.01
C ASN A 6 -5.96 5.58 6.38
N ARG A 7 -6.20 5.48 5.06
CA ARG A 7 -6.11 4.23 4.29
C ARG A 7 -4.70 3.65 4.38
N PHE A 8 -3.67 4.46 4.13
CA PHE A 8 -2.28 4.04 4.24
C PHE A 8 -1.95 3.49 5.64
N ILE A 9 -2.30 4.23 6.70
CA ILE A 9 -2.08 3.79 8.10
C ILE A 9 -2.79 2.47 8.39
N ARG A 10 -4.00 2.30 7.88
CA ARG A 10 -4.76 1.05 8.03
C ARG A 10 -4.08 -0.13 7.32
N TYR A 11 -3.56 0.09 6.11
CA TYR A 11 -2.87 -0.95 5.35
C TYR A 11 -1.53 -1.34 5.97
N VAL A 12 -0.69 -0.38 6.34
CA VAL A 12 0.64 -0.70 6.90
C VAL A 12 0.56 -1.42 8.24
N LYS A 13 -0.50 -1.23 9.01
CA LYS A 13 -0.74 -1.97 10.27
C LYS A 13 -1.02 -3.47 10.07
N LYS A 14 -1.28 -3.91 8.83
CA LYS A 14 -1.45 -5.34 8.54
C LYS A 14 -0.09 -6.02 8.43
N ASN A 15 0.13 -7.05 9.24
CA ASN A 15 1.31 -7.87 9.10
C ASN A 15 1.15 -8.78 7.87
N THR A 16 1.87 -8.46 6.80
CA THR A 16 1.92 -9.26 5.58
C THR A 16 3.35 -9.70 5.26
N ARG A 17 4.16 -9.88 6.31
CA ARG A 17 5.55 -10.35 6.20
C ARG A 17 5.61 -11.62 5.36
N SER A 18 6.53 -11.64 4.39
CA SER A 18 6.86 -12.85 3.64
C SER A 18 7.71 -13.81 4.49
N ASP A 19 7.69 -15.07 4.13
CA ASP A 19 8.50 -16.13 4.78
C ASP A 19 9.41 -16.74 3.71
N ALA A 20 10.66 -16.31 3.70
CA ALA A 20 11.66 -16.76 2.73
C ALA A 20 11.88 -18.27 2.76
N SER A 21 11.67 -18.93 3.91
CA SER A 21 11.82 -20.39 4.04
C SER A 21 10.77 -21.20 3.26
N LYS A 22 9.65 -20.54 2.90
CA LYS A 22 8.53 -21.13 2.14
C LYS A 22 8.56 -20.79 0.66
N ALA A 23 9.58 -20.06 0.19
CA ALA A 23 9.71 -19.71 -1.21
C ALA A 23 9.71 -20.97 -2.11
N GLY A 24 8.82 -20.98 -3.12
CA GLY A 24 8.63 -22.11 -4.02
C GLY A 24 7.91 -23.33 -3.42
N VAL A 25 7.47 -23.27 -2.16
CA VAL A 25 6.75 -24.36 -1.48
C VAL A 25 5.25 -24.06 -1.41
N VAL A 26 4.89 -22.85 -1.03
CA VAL A 26 3.49 -22.44 -0.89
C VAL A 26 3.31 -20.98 -1.35
N ILE A 27 2.13 -20.67 -1.92
CA ILE A 27 1.73 -19.35 -2.38
C ILE A 27 0.37 -19.00 -1.75
N PRO A 28 0.25 -17.84 -1.07
CA PRO A 28 1.34 -16.97 -0.64
C PRO A 28 2.18 -17.60 0.48
N SER A 29 3.37 -17.04 0.75
CA SER A 29 4.29 -17.60 1.75
C SER A 29 3.77 -17.51 3.19
N THR A 30 2.82 -16.61 3.46
CA THR A 30 2.11 -16.49 4.75
C THR A 30 0.60 -16.31 4.55
N ALA A 31 -0.20 -16.86 5.46
CA ALA A 31 -1.66 -16.76 5.39
C ALA A 31 -2.17 -15.30 5.48
N SER A 32 -1.46 -14.46 6.22
CA SER A 32 -1.83 -13.05 6.43
C SER A 32 -1.84 -12.22 5.14
N GLN A 33 -1.06 -12.61 4.13
CA GLN A 33 -1.11 -12.00 2.80
C GLN A 33 -2.48 -12.27 2.13
N MET A 34 -2.98 -13.51 2.23
CA MET A 34 -4.31 -13.83 1.71
C MET A 34 -5.42 -13.11 2.49
N GLU A 35 -5.31 -13.01 3.81
CA GLU A 35 -6.27 -12.29 4.65
C GLU A 35 -6.35 -10.80 4.23
N PHE A 36 -5.21 -10.17 3.96
CA PHE A 36 -5.19 -8.79 3.47
C PHE A 36 -5.79 -8.67 2.05
N LEU A 37 -5.53 -9.61 1.15
CA LEU A 37 -6.18 -9.64 -0.16
C LEU A 37 -7.71 -9.81 -0.05
N GLU A 38 -8.20 -10.58 0.91
CA GLU A 38 -9.64 -10.73 1.17
C GLU A 38 -10.28 -9.45 1.74
N GLU A 39 -9.55 -8.69 2.55
CA GLU A 39 -9.98 -7.35 2.99
C GLU A 39 -10.04 -6.39 1.80
N LEU A 40 -8.99 -6.32 0.98
CA LEU A 40 -8.97 -5.51 -0.23
C LEU A 40 -10.08 -5.90 -1.21
N TYR A 41 -10.36 -7.19 -1.36
CA TYR A 41 -11.49 -7.67 -2.19
C TYR A 41 -12.82 -7.04 -1.76
N LYS A 42 -13.11 -7.02 -0.46
CA LYS A 42 -14.33 -6.42 0.07
C LYS A 42 -14.35 -4.91 -0.19
N GLU A 43 -13.24 -4.23 0.10
CA GLU A 43 -13.10 -2.79 -0.11
C GLU A 43 -13.29 -2.40 -1.58
N LEU A 44 -12.67 -3.11 -2.51
CA LEU A 44 -12.82 -2.83 -3.95
C LEU A 44 -14.26 -3.02 -4.42
N LYS A 45 -14.99 -4.00 -3.88
CA LYS A 45 -16.42 -4.17 -4.18
C LYS A 45 -17.27 -3.05 -3.58
N GLU A 46 -16.97 -2.61 -2.38
CA GLU A 46 -17.67 -1.49 -1.72
C GLU A 46 -17.45 -0.17 -2.45
N ILE A 47 -16.24 0.05 -2.98
CA ILE A 47 -15.92 1.21 -3.83
C ILE A 47 -16.68 1.16 -5.16
N GLY A 48 -17.04 -0.04 -5.65
CA GLY A 48 -17.80 -0.23 -6.88
C GLY A 48 -16.95 -0.66 -8.07
N LEU A 49 -15.77 -1.25 -7.86
CA LEU A 49 -15.02 -1.86 -8.96
C LEU A 49 -15.73 -3.11 -9.49
N GLU A 50 -15.56 -3.38 -10.78
CA GLU A 50 -16.09 -4.55 -11.47
C GLU A 50 -15.06 -5.67 -11.57
N ASP A 51 -15.51 -6.88 -11.90
CA ASP A 51 -14.66 -8.07 -12.09
C ASP A 51 -13.68 -8.35 -10.93
N VAL A 52 -14.08 -7.99 -9.71
CA VAL A 52 -13.24 -8.21 -8.52
C VAL A 52 -13.11 -9.70 -8.26
N LYS A 53 -11.89 -10.24 -8.34
CA LYS A 53 -11.63 -11.69 -8.24
C LYS A 53 -10.31 -11.96 -7.53
N ILE A 54 -10.30 -12.93 -6.63
CA ILE A 54 -9.06 -13.50 -6.07
C ILE A 54 -8.79 -14.84 -6.76
N ASN A 55 -7.62 -14.97 -7.36
CA ASN A 55 -7.11 -16.23 -7.83
C ASN A 55 -6.29 -16.90 -6.71
N LYS A 56 -6.90 -17.91 -6.08
CA LYS A 56 -6.27 -18.61 -4.94
C LYS A 56 -5.03 -19.43 -5.32
N ASN A 57 -4.84 -19.74 -6.61
CA ASN A 57 -3.68 -20.54 -7.05
C ASN A 57 -2.38 -19.72 -7.10
N ASN A 58 -2.48 -18.41 -7.28
CA ASN A 58 -1.32 -17.51 -7.37
C ASN A 58 -1.41 -16.31 -6.42
N ALA A 59 -2.43 -16.27 -5.57
CA ALA A 59 -2.66 -15.19 -4.60
C ALA A 59 -2.72 -13.78 -5.23
N PHE A 60 -3.36 -13.66 -6.41
CA PHE A 60 -3.60 -12.35 -7.03
C PHE A 60 -5.08 -11.94 -6.90
N LEU A 61 -5.30 -10.73 -6.41
CA LEU A 61 -6.57 -10.01 -6.49
C LEU A 61 -6.55 -9.12 -7.72
N THR A 62 -7.56 -9.22 -8.58
CA THR A 62 -7.70 -8.35 -9.75
C THR A 62 -9.06 -7.65 -9.76
N ALA A 63 -9.13 -6.45 -10.35
CA ALA A 63 -10.37 -5.74 -10.55
C ALA A 63 -10.32 -4.81 -11.78
N THR A 64 -11.46 -4.26 -12.14
CA THR A 64 -11.64 -3.39 -13.31
C THR A 64 -12.40 -2.12 -12.92
N VAL A 65 -11.94 -0.97 -13.42
CA VAL A 65 -12.77 0.22 -13.60
C VAL A 65 -13.09 0.32 -15.08
N PRO A 66 -14.38 0.23 -15.49
CA PRO A 66 -14.75 0.28 -16.90
C PRO A 66 -14.41 1.61 -17.54
N ALA A 67 -14.14 1.61 -18.84
CA ALA A 67 -13.92 2.84 -19.58
C ALA A 67 -15.18 3.74 -19.53
N ASN A 68 -14.99 5.03 -19.44
CA ASN A 68 -16.07 6.03 -19.56
C ASN A 68 -15.90 6.95 -20.77
N THR A 69 -15.02 6.57 -21.70
CA THR A 69 -14.81 7.21 -22.99
C THR A 69 -14.38 6.18 -24.02
N ASP A 70 -14.63 6.48 -25.32
CA ASP A 70 -14.23 5.64 -26.44
C ASP A 70 -12.77 5.89 -26.83
N ASN A 71 -12.18 4.90 -27.52
CA ASN A 71 -10.84 4.99 -28.14
C ASN A 71 -9.68 5.34 -27.19
N ALA A 72 -9.83 5.09 -25.89
CA ALA A 72 -8.76 5.24 -24.91
C ALA A 72 -8.08 3.88 -24.63
N PRO A 73 -6.75 3.86 -24.37
CA PRO A 73 -6.03 2.63 -24.11
C PRO A 73 -6.49 1.96 -22.80
N VAL A 74 -6.29 0.66 -22.71
CA VAL A 74 -6.39 -0.07 -21.44
C VAL A 74 -5.09 0.11 -20.69
N ILE A 75 -5.15 0.52 -19.42
CA ILE A 75 -3.99 0.70 -18.55
C ILE A 75 -4.10 -0.27 -17.38
N GLY A 76 -2.99 -0.92 -17.04
CA GLY A 76 -2.88 -1.80 -15.88
C GLY A 76 -1.99 -1.19 -14.80
N PHE A 77 -2.41 -1.32 -13.54
CA PHE A 77 -1.63 -0.99 -12.35
C PHE A 77 -1.43 -2.24 -11.51
N ILE A 78 -0.26 -2.40 -10.97
CA ILE A 78 0.09 -3.54 -10.14
C ILE A 78 0.90 -3.07 -8.92
N SER A 79 0.67 -3.72 -7.77
CA SER A 79 1.40 -3.48 -6.53
C SER A 79 1.40 -4.78 -5.72
N HIS A 80 2.48 -5.07 -4.98
CA HIS A 80 2.54 -6.26 -4.16
C HIS A 80 2.03 -5.99 -2.73
N VAL A 81 1.51 -7.02 -2.09
CA VAL A 81 0.93 -6.93 -0.74
C VAL A 81 1.85 -7.43 0.36
N ASP A 82 2.80 -8.27 0.02
CA ASP A 82 3.78 -8.78 0.98
C ASP A 82 4.78 -7.69 1.40
N THR A 83 5.37 -7.86 2.54
CA THR A 83 6.50 -7.07 3.00
C THR A 83 7.73 -7.95 3.19
N ALA A 84 8.90 -7.34 3.20
CA ALA A 84 10.16 -8.04 3.43
C ALA A 84 10.12 -8.90 4.69
N ASP A 85 10.97 -9.93 4.72
CA ASP A 85 11.08 -10.87 5.85
C ASP A 85 11.80 -10.22 7.06
N PHE A 86 11.19 -9.16 7.60
CA PHE A 86 11.58 -8.44 8.80
C PHE A 86 10.43 -8.40 9.80
N ASN A 87 10.72 -7.99 11.05
CA ASN A 87 9.68 -7.85 12.07
C ASN A 87 8.56 -6.91 11.61
N ALA A 88 7.34 -7.43 11.57
CA ALA A 88 6.11 -6.73 11.18
C ALA A 88 4.99 -6.92 12.23
N GLU A 89 5.38 -7.26 13.47
CA GLU A 89 4.43 -7.43 14.57
C GLU A 89 4.12 -6.09 15.25
N ASN A 90 2.85 -5.74 15.33
CA ASN A 90 2.38 -4.52 15.99
C ASN A 90 2.97 -3.23 15.39
N ILE A 91 2.98 -3.12 14.05
CA ILE A 91 3.47 -1.94 13.34
C ILE A 91 2.80 -0.67 13.88
N SER A 92 3.64 0.29 14.31
CA SER A 92 3.22 1.55 14.94
C SER A 92 3.69 2.76 14.11
N PRO A 93 2.88 3.19 13.10
CA PRO A 93 3.24 4.33 12.28
C PRO A 93 3.28 5.63 13.09
N GLN A 94 4.29 6.46 12.83
CA GLN A 94 4.49 7.77 13.44
C GLN A 94 4.36 8.85 12.36
N ILE A 95 3.57 9.90 12.61
CA ILE A 95 3.38 11.01 11.67
C ILE A 95 4.18 12.21 12.16
N HIS A 96 5.01 12.76 11.27
CA HIS A 96 5.85 13.93 11.52
C HIS A 96 5.41 15.05 10.56
N GLU A 97 4.61 15.98 11.06
CA GLU A 97 4.14 17.12 10.27
C GLU A 97 5.23 18.19 10.14
N ASN A 98 5.27 18.87 9.00
CA ASN A 98 6.18 19.97 8.73
C ASN A 98 7.65 19.62 9.06
N TYR A 99 8.14 18.52 8.50
CA TYR A 99 9.51 18.07 8.76
C TYR A 99 10.53 19.20 8.59
N ASP A 100 11.34 19.43 9.60
CA ASP A 100 12.26 20.56 9.68
C ASP A 100 13.65 20.31 9.04
N GLY A 101 13.91 19.08 8.58
CA GLY A 101 15.20 18.67 8.01
C GLY A 101 16.20 18.15 9.05
N GLY A 102 15.81 18.01 10.30
CA GLY A 102 16.60 17.47 11.41
C GLY A 102 16.51 15.95 11.55
N ASP A 103 17.09 15.46 12.64
CA ASP A 103 17.05 14.06 13.02
C ASP A 103 15.63 13.68 13.54
N ILE A 104 15.11 12.52 13.14
CA ILE A 104 13.83 11.98 13.62
C ILE A 104 14.12 10.80 14.55
N ALA A 105 13.81 10.93 15.84
CA ALA A 105 13.82 9.79 16.76
C ALA A 105 12.67 8.84 16.45
N LEU A 106 12.97 7.54 16.30
CA LEU A 106 11.96 6.52 15.99
C LEU A 106 11.38 5.94 17.29
N GLY A 107 10.34 6.59 17.80
CA GLY A 107 9.70 6.22 19.05
C GLY A 107 10.71 6.15 20.22
N ASN A 108 10.64 5.08 20.99
CA ASN A 108 11.56 4.79 22.10
C ASN A 108 12.58 3.68 21.75
N SER A 109 12.76 3.35 20.48
CA SER A 109 13.64 2.26 20.03
C SER A 109 15.14 2.55 20.23
N GLY A 110 15.51 3.82 20.38
CA GLY A 110 16.90 4.28 20.35
C GLY A 110 17.45 4.51 18.95
N PHE A 111 16.70 4.17 17.89
CA PHE A 111 17.08 4.46 16.51
C PHE A 111 16.70 5.89 16.12
N VAL A 112 17.54 6.47 15.27
CA VAL A 112 17.36 7.82 14.73
C VAL A 112 17.47 7.77 13.21
N LEU A 113 16.48 8.33 12.53
CA LEU A 113 16.54 8.55 11.10
C LEU A 113 17.17 9.93 10.85
N SER A 114 18.42 9.95 10.40
CA SER A 114 19.21 11.18 10.29
C SER A 114 19.49 11.55 8.83
N PRO A 115 19.35 12.83 8.43
CA PRO A 115 19.76 13.30 7.11
C PRO A 115 21.29 13.28 6.89
N LYS A 116 22.09 13.00 7.91
CA LYS A 116 23.53 12.74 7.76
C LYS A 116 23.77 11.37 7.15
N GLU A 117 22.96 10.38 7.53
CA GLU A 117 22.99 9.01 7.01
C GLU A 117 22.13 8.86 5.75
N PHE A 118 20.97 9.53 5.74
CA PHE A 118 19.99 9.50 4.64
C PHE A 118 19.79 10.90 4.05
N PRO A 119 20.72 11.42 3.21
CA PRO A 119 20.70 12.81 2.74
C PRO A 119 19.44 13.21 1.98
N ASN A 120 18.74 12.23 1.36
CA ASN A 120 17.49 12.46 0.62
C ASN A 120 16.36 13.00 1.50
N LEU A 121 16.41 12.81 2.83
CA LEU A 121 15.44 13.39 3.76
C LEU A 121 15.33 14.91 3.61
N LYS A 122 16.40 15.59 3.24
CA LYS A 122 16.41 17.06 3.03
C LYS A 122 15.47 17.51 1.91
N ASN A 123 15.10 16.63 0.99
CA ASN A 123 14.16 16.94 -0.08
C ASN A 123 12.71 17.04 0.42
N TYR A 124 12.45 16.63 1.65
CA TYR A 124 11.10 16.55 2.24
C TYR A 124 10.87 17.59 3.34
N ILE A 125 11.75 18.59 3.47
CA ILE A 125 11.57 19.70 4.43
C ILE A 125 10.23 20.40 4.16
N GLY A 126 9.46 20.63 5.23
CA GLY A 126 8.12 21.21 5.17
C GLY A 126 7.01 20.23 4.78
N GLN A 127 7.36 18.96 4.50
CA GLN A 127 6.37 17.92 4.17
C GLN A 127 6.03 17.08 5.40
N THR A 128 4.93 16.33 5.31
CA THR A 128 4.57 15.34 6.32
C THR A 128 5.25 14.01 5.99
N LEU A 129 5.98 13.45 6.95
CA LEU A 129 6.60 12.15 6.85
C LEU A 129 5.88 11.14 7.72
N ILE A 130 5.86 9.89 7.27
CA ILE A 130 5.35 8.76 8.05
C ILE A 130 6.49 7.76 8.22
N THR A 131 6.83 7.46 9.46
CA THR A 131 7.87 6.48 9.82
C THR A 131 7.27 5.34 10.64
N THR A 132 8.05 4.29 10.89
CA THR A 132 7.80 3.37 12.01
C THR A 132 8.31 3.97 13.32
N ASP A 133 7.99 3.30 14.44
CA ASP A 133 8.55 3.60 15.75
C ASP A 133 9.96 3.01 15.98
N GLY A 134 10.54 2.38 14.95
CA GLY A 134 11.87 1.76 15.00
C GLY A 134 11.91 0.35 15.55
N THR A 135 10.77 -0.24 15.94
CA THR A 135 10.70 -1.63 16.43
C THR A 135 10.37 -2.62 15.33
N THR A 136 9.76 -2.14 14.23
CA THR A 136 9.33 -2.93 13.07
C THR A 136 9.69 -2.23 11.77
N LEU A 137 9.52 -2.92 10.64
CA LEU A 137 9.39 -2.21 9.36
C LEU A 137 8.10 -1.36 9.33
N LEU A 138 7.99 -0.38 8.43
CA LEU A 138 6.74 0.33 8.16
C LEU A 138 5.85 -0.44 7.16
N GLY A 139 6.45 -1.08 6.18
CA GLY A 139 5.73 -1.78 5.11
C GLY A 139 5.19 -0.86 4.01
N ALA A 140 5.79 0.33 3.85
CA ALA A 140 5.42 1.25 2.77
C ALA A 140 5.68 0.65 1.38
N ASP A 141 6.70 -0.17 1.25
CA ASP A 141 6.98 -1.00 0.09
C ASP A 141 6.28 -2.38 0.23
N ASP A 142 5.15 -2.65 -0.48
CA ASP A 142 4.56 -1.70 -1.44
C ASP A 142 3.09 -1.35 -1.09
N LYS A 143 2.75 -1.30 0.21
CA LYS A 143 1.41 -0.88 0.63
C LYS A 143 1.10 0.59 0.32
N ALA A 144 2.13 1.41 0.06
CA ALA A 144 1.93 2.75 -0.49
C ALA A 144 1.33 2.66 -1.89
N GLY A 145 1.90 1.84 -2.78
CA GLY A 145 1.36 1.61 -4.12
C GLY A 145 -0.04 1.01 -4.09
N VAL A 146 -0.32 0.04 -3.19
CA VAL A 146 -1.69 -0.47 -2.99
C VAL A 146 -2.65 0.67 -2.63
N CYS A 147 -2.26 1.52 -1.66
CA CYS A 147 -3.06 2.65 -1.21
C CYS A 147 -3.30 3.69 -2.32
N GLU A 148 -2.25 4.02 -3.08
CA GLU A 148 -2.31 4.97 -4.20
C GLU A 148 -3.28 4.47 -5.28
N ILE A 149 -3.14 3.20 -5.69
CA ILE A 149 -4.00 2.59 -6.72
C ILE A 149 -5.46 2.57 -6.26
N VAL A 150 -5.75 2.06 -5.05
CA VAL A 150 -7.13 1.99 -4.53
C VAL A 150 -7.74 3.38 -4.42
N SER A 151 -6.99 4.35 -3.90
CA SER A 151 -7.48 5.73 -3.75
C SER A 151 -7.73 6.41 -5.10
N ALA A 152 -6.87 6.16 -6.09
CA ALA A 152 -7.07 6.67 -7.45
C ALA A 152 -8.31 6.07 -8.11
N MET A 153 -8.54 4.76 -7.96
CA MET A 153 -9.75 4.10 -8.49
C MET A 153 -11.02 4.64 -7.83
N GLU A 154 -11.02 4.77 -6.49
CA GLU A 154 -12.14 5.36 -5.77
C GLU A 154 -12.41 6.80 -6.23
N TYR A 155 -11.34 7.58 -6.42
CA TYR A 155 -11.47 8.96 -6.91
C TYR A 155 -12.11 9.02 -8.30
N LEU A 156 -11.66 8.18 -9.24
CA LEU A 156 -12.20 8.16 -10.60
C LEU A 156 -13.65 7.70 -10.63
N ILE A 157 -14.04 6.70 -9.86
CA ILE A 157 -15.44 6.24 -9.75
C ILE A 157 -16.34 7.35 -9.21
N ASN A 158 -15.87 8.11 -8.23
CA ASN A 158 -16.63 9.22 -7.64
C ASN A 158 -16.60 10.50 -8.49
N ASN A 159 -15.79 10.55 -9.56
CA ASN A 159 -15.65 11.70 -10.45
C ASN A 159 -15.82 11.30 -11.93
N PRO A 160 -17.02 10.85 -12.37
CA PRO A 160 -17.23 10.29 -13.71
C PRO A 160 -17.02 11.29 -14.85
N GLN A 161 -16.90 12.58 -14.54
CA GLN A 161 -16.52 13.62 -15.50
C GLN A 161 -15.06 13.50 -15.98
N ILE A 162 -14.18 12.84 -15.21
CA ILE A 162 -12.80 12.54 -15.60
C ILE A 162 -12.81 11.38 -16.59
N LYS A 163 -12.42 11.66 -17.84
CA LYS A 163 -12.44 10.65 -18.90
C LYS A 163 -11.23 9.75 -18.85
N HIS A 164 -11.48 8.43 -18.92
CA HIS A 164 -10.43 7.42 -18.91
C HIS A 164 -10.84 6.17 -19.70
N GLY A 165 -9.84 5.44 -20.19
CA GLY A 165 -10.02 4.10 -20.75
C GLY A 165 -10.29 3.07 -19.65
N LYS A 166 -10.39 1.80 -20.03
CA LYS A 166 -10.49 0.70 -19.07
C LYS A 166 -9.23 0.65 -18.21
N LEU A 167 -9.41 0.61 -16.89
CA LEU A 167 -8.31 0.42 -15.93
C LEU A 167 -8.39 -0.98 -15.34
N ARG A 168 -7.25 -1.65 -15.31
CA ARG A 168 -7.09 -2.97 -14.69
C ARG A 168 -6.15 -2.82 -13.52
N ILE A 169 -6.49 -3.42 -12.38
CA ILE A 169 -5.60 -3.44 -11.22
C ILE A 169 -5.33 -4.87 -10.80
N ALA A 170 -4.14 -5.09 -10.25
CA ALA A 170 -3.74 -6.37 -9.68
C ALA A 170 -2.92 -6.15 -8.40
N PHE A 171 -3.24 -6.92 -7.37
CA PHE A 171 -2.52 -6.98 -6.10
C PHE A 171 -2.16 -8.42 -5.79
N GLY A 172 -0.89 -8.69 -5.38
CA GLY A 172 -0.45 -10.05 -5.07
C GLY A 172 0.92 -10.14 -4.38
#